data_f9b9271213bd18b337686694710e49ae
#
_entry.id   f9b9271213bd18b337686694710e49ae
#
_cell.length_a   1.000
_cell.length_b   1.000
_cell.length_c   1.000
_cell.angle_alpha   90.00
_cell.angle_beta   90.00
_cell.angle_gamma   90.00
#
_symmetry.space_group_name_H-M   'P 1'
#
loop_
_entity.id
_entity.type
_entity.pdbx_description
1 polymer ?
#
loop_
_entity_poly.entity_id
_entity_poly.type
_entity_poly.pdbx_seq_one_letter_code
_entity_poly.pdbx_strand_id
1 'polypeptide(L)'
;LFGTINDITTVYFPDNVYLLNGRRSIKLEINDFTFDLGLLYKANIVRDYSLSIGLSYSFNSDLNAVKSAYTRNMFKGYGTNVESPIDTIYYVYDKSSKVSYPQGISAGLVLKKGERWLVGVDFNWDNWKGFQINGVNDSLQNSWNIAIGGCYTPKSNVTSGYMNRVTYRAGFHYDRTCFNFYNTSIDKYAFTFGLGLPIPRSLTSLNIAFELGQLGTIDNNLVKESFFNISIGISIYDRWFVKRKYK
;
A
#
# COMPACT_ATOMS: atom_id res chain seq x y z
N LEU A 1 -15.21 6.08 5.51
CA LEU A 1 -14.67 5.61 4.24
C LEU A 1 -15.62 6.00 3.12
N PHE A 2 -15.12 6.65 2.09
CA PHE A 2 -15.89 6.93 0.88
C PHE A 2 -15.00 6.67 -0.34
N GLY A 3 -15.59 6.15 -1.40
CA GLY A 3 -14.86 5.83 -2.61
C GLY A 3 -15.76 5.27 -3.71
N THR A 4 -15.24 5.27 -4.92
CA THR A 4 -15.91 4.68 -6.09
C THR A 4 -14.94 3.70 -6.74
N ILE A 5 -15.40 2.47 -6.92
CA ILE A 5 -14.71 1.43 -7.69
C ILE A 5 -15.43 1.32 -9.03
N ASN A 6 -14.69 1.48 -10.13
CA ASN A 6 -15.17 1.24 -11.47
C ASN A 6 -14.39 0.09 -12.08
N ASP A 7 -15.08 -1.00 -12.41
CA ASP A 7 -14.52 -2.13 -13.14
C ASP A 7 -15.17 -2.17 -14.54
N ILE A 8 -14.34 -2.12 -15.58
CA ILE A 8 -14.76 -2.18 -16.97
C ILE A 8 -14.04 -3.33 -17.67
N THR A 9 -14.77 -4.37 -17.97
CA THR A 9 -14.27 -5.51 -18.73
C THR A 9 -14.82 -5.47 -20.15
N THR A 10 -13.94 -5.58 -21.15
CA THR A 10 -14.34 -5.64 -22.55
C THR A 10 -13.78 -6.91 -23.19
N VAL A 11 -14.67 -7.67 -23.85
CA VAL A 11 -14.30 -8.85 -24.64
C VAL A 11 -14.38 -8.48 -26.11
N TYR A 12 -13.26 -8.61 -26.81
CA TYR A 12 -13.13 -8.31 -28.23
C TYR A 12 -13.06 -9.58 -29.05
N PHE A 13 -13.72 -9.56 -30.22
CA PHE A 13 -13.62 -10.57 -31.27
C PHE A 13 -13.06 -9.92 -32.55
N PRO A 14 -11.75 -9.61 -32.62
CA PRO A 14 -11.17 -8.78 -33.66
C PRO A 14 -11.27 -9.41 -35.04
N ASP A 15 -11.24 -10.75 -35.12
CA ASP A 15 -11.17 -11.50 -36.36
C ASP A 15 -12.54 -12.01 -36.84
N ASN A 16 -13.61 -11.68 -36.13
CA ASN A 16 -14.94 -12.17 -36.47
C ASN A 16 -15.97 -11.02 -36.52
N VAL A 17 -16.28 -10.62 -37.75
CA VAL A 17 -17.20 -9.51 -38.03
C VAL A 17 -18.66 -9.82 -37.61
N TYR A 18 -18.99 -11.09 -37.40
CA TYR A 18 -20.33 -11.53 -37.00
C TYR A 18 -20.53 -11.61 -35.51
N LEU A 19 -19.47 -11.51 -34.69
CA LEU A 19 -19.55 -11.49 -33.26
C LEU A 19 -19.50 -10.06 -32.73
N LEU A 20 -20.43 -9.76 -31.84
CA LEU A 20 -20.44 -8.47 -31.13
C LEU A 20 -19.46 -8.50 -29.98
N ASN A 21 -18.76 -7.40 -29.79
CA ASN A 21 -17.93 -7.21 -28.59
C ASN A 21 -18.85 -7.07 -27.37
N GLY A 22 -18.42 -7.62 -26.25
CA GLY A 22 -19.13 -7.48 -24.98
C GLY A 22 -18.44 -6.47 -24.07
N ARG A 23 -19.19 -5.52 -23.49
CA ARG A 23 -18.69 -4.62 -22.44
C ARG A 23 -19.51 -4.78 -21.17
N ARG A 24 -18.84 -5.17 -20.10
CA ARG A 24 -19.39 -5.16 -18.75
C ARG A 24 -18.79 -3.99 -17.97
N SER A 25 -19.62 -3.20 -17.33
CA SER A 25 -19.19 -2.15 -16.40
C SER A 25 -19.89 -2.35 -15.07
N ILE A 26 -19.11 -2.31 -13.99
CA ILE A 26 -19.60 -2.34 -12.62
C ILE A 26 -19.09 -1.10 -11.93
N LYS A 27 -19.98 -0.30 -11.38
CA LYS A 27 -19.69 0.83 -10.51
C LYS A 27 -20.17 0.50 -9.11
N LEU A 28 -19.30 0.60 -8.13
CA LEU A 28 -19.60 0.42 -6.71
C LEU A 28 -19.22 1.71 -5.99
N GLU A 29 -20.19 2.37 -5.38
CA GLU A 29 -20.00 3.58 -4.57
C GLU A 29 -20.17 3.22 -3.10
N ILE A 30 -19.12 3.48 -2.30
CA ILE A 30 -19.10 3.19 -0.87
C ILE A 30 -19.09 4.51 -0.12
N ASN A 31 -19.99 4.64 0.86
CA ASN A 31 -20.02 5.78 1.76
C ASN A 31 -20.47 5.29 3.14
N ASP A 32 -19.51 5.05 4.03
CA ASP A 32 -19.77 4.53 5.37
C ASP A 32 -18.59 4.78 6.31
N PHE A 33 -18.74 4.42 7.58
CA PHE A 33 -17.75 4.59 8.63
C PHE A 33 -17.05 3.27 8.94
N THR A 34 -15.74 3.37 9.19
CA THR A 34 -14.91 2.29 9.77
C THR A 34 -14.34 2.78 11.08
N PHE A 35 -14.08 1.86 12.00
CA PHE A 35 -13.50 2.18 13.29
C PHE A 35 -12.19 1.43 13.48
N ASP A 36 -11.17 2.19 13.89
CA ASP A 36 -9.87 1.67 14.23
C ASP A 36 -9.50 2.14 15.65
N LEU A 37 -8.98 1.23 16.46
CA LEU A 37 -8.43 1.55 17.76
C LEU A 37 -6.91 1.43 17.72
N GLY A 38 -6.22 2.41 18.29
CA GLY A 38 -4.77 2.41 18.37
C GLY A 38 -4.26 2.74 19.78
N LEU A 39 -3.23 2.03 20.21
CA LEU A 39 -2.50 2.26 21.44
C LEU A 39 -1.03 2.47 21.12
N LEU A 40 -0.46 3.56 21.60
CA LEU A 40 0.97 3.83 21.51
C LEU A 40 1.54 4.05 22.91
N TYR A 41 2.43 3.17 23.32
CA TYR A 41 3.17 3.29 24.58
C TYR A 41 4.63 3.69 24.29
N LYS A 42 5.12 4.72 24.98
CA LYS A 42 6.53 5.15 24.91
C LYS A 42 7.13 5.16 26.29
N ALA A 43 8.28 4.52 26.42
CA ALA A 43 9.05 4.47 27.66
C ALA A 43 10.51 4.80 27.40
N ASN A 44 11.12 5.57 28.32
CA ASN A 44 12.55 5.70 28.41
C ASN A 44 13.06 4.61 29.36
N ILE A 45 13.76 3.60 28.85
CA ILE A 45 14.20 2.44 29.63
C ILE A 45 15.42 2.79 30.45
N VAL A 46 16.42 3.40 29.82
CA VAL A 46 17.69 3.82 30.40
C VAL A 46 18.09 5.14 29.74
N ARG A 47 19.05 5.86 30.35
CA ARG A 47 19.61 7.09 29.76
C ARG A 47 19.93 6.89 28.28
N ASP A 48 19.31 7.66 27.39
CA ASP A 48 19.43 7.63 25.93
C ASP A 48 18.66 6.52 25.19
N TYR A 49 18.03 5.53 25.87
CA TYR A 49 17.23 4.51 25.21
C TYR A 49 15.74 4.75 25.38
N SER A 50 15.02 4.78 24.28
CA SER A 50 13.56 4.84 24.28
C SER A 50 12.96 3.66 23.52
N LEU A 51 11.94 3.05 24.10
CA LEU A 51 11.13 2.01 23.53
C LEU A 51 9.76 2.59 23.17
N SER A 52 9.30 2.33 21.96
CA SER A 52 7.93 2.60 21.55
C SER A 52 7.27 1.30 21.14
N ILE A 53 6.08 1.04 21.66
CA ILE A 53 5.24 -0.12 21.32
C ILE A 53 3.93 0.42 20.79
N GLY A 54 3.57 0.04 19.59
CA GLY A 54 2.31 0.37 18.94
C GLY A 54 1.46 -0.88 18.76
N LEU A 55 0.17 -0.75 18.99
CA LEU A 55 -0.83 -1.77 18.68
C LEU A 55 -2.02 -1.07 18.02
N SER A 56 -2.57 -1.64 16.96
CA SER A 56 -3.82 -1.18 16.39
C SER A 56 -4.72 -2.35 16.00
N TYR A 57 -6.00 -2.10 16.06
CA TYR A 57 -7.04 -3.05 15.71
C TYR A 57 -8.09 -2.36 14.85
N SER A 58 -8.30 -2.89 13.65
CA SER A 58 -9.34 -2.48 12.72
C SER A 58 -10.53 -3.43 12.83
N PHE A 59 -11.72 -2.89 13.07
CA PHE A 59 -12.91 -3.71 13.25
C PHE A 59 -13.45 -4.20 11.91
N ASN A 60 -14.01 -5.41 11.92
CA ASN A 60 -14.83 -5.86 10.80
C ASN A 60 -16.03 -4.93 10.64
N SER A 61 -16.29 -4.47 9.42
CA SER A 61 -17.36 -3.53 9.12
C SER A 61 -18.10 -3.93 7.85
N ASP A 62 -19.43 -4.00 7.94
CA ASP A 62 -20.28 -4.17 6.77
C ASP A 62 -20.65 -2.79 6.22
N LEU A 63 -19.92 -2.37 5.19
CA LEU A 63 -20.05 -1.06 4.57
C LEU A 63 -21.23 -1.03 3.61
N ASN A 64 -22.07 -0.01 3.73
CA ASN A 64 -23.13 0.26 2.79
C ASN A 64 -22.55 0.78 1.47
N ALA A 65 -23.01 0.20 0.40
CA ALA A 65 -22.58 0.55 -0.95
C ALA A 65 -23.78 0.64 -1.90
N VAL A 66 -23.61 1.37 -2.98
CA VAL A 66 -24.55 1.43 -4.10
C VAL A 66 -23.89 0.85 -5.33
N LYS A 67 -24.52 -0.16 -5.91
CA LYS A 67 -24.01 -0.85 -7.10
C LYS A 67 -24.82 -0.48 -8.33
N SER A 68 -24.13 -0.01 -9.34
CA SER A 68 -24.66 0.13 -10.70
C SER A 68 -23.85 -0.75 -11.65
N ALA A 69 -24.52 -1.54 -12.46
CA ALA A 69 -23.87 -2.45 -13.39
C ALA A 69 -24.64 -2.54 -14.71
N TYR A 70 -23.91 -2.65 -15.81
CA TYR A 70 -24.49 -2.95 -17.10
C TYR A 70 -23.60 -3.89 -17.90
N THR A 71 -24.24 -4.71 -18.74
CA THR A 71 -23.57 -5.50 -19.77
C THR A 71 -24.21 -5.16 -21.11
N ARG A 72 -23.41 -4.75 -22.07
CA ARG A 72 -23.84 -4.29 -23.38
C ARG A 72 -23.09 -5.02 -24.48
N ASN A 73 -23.81 -5.30 -25.57
CA ASN A 73 -23.18 -5.66 -26.83
C ASN A 73 -22.71 -4.37 -27.53
N MET A 74 -21.47 -4.40 -27.98
CA MET A 74 -20.82 -3.27 -28.63
C MET A 74 -20.47 -3.65 -30.06
N PHE A 75 -20.70 -2.74 -30.99
CA PHE A 75 -20.24 -2.86 -32.36
C PHE A 75 -19.06 -1.91 -32.59
N LYS A 76 -18.00 -2.43 -33.17
CA LYS A 76 -16.89 -1.62 -33.65
C LYS A 76 -16.91 -1.57 -35.16
N GLY A 77 -17.16 -0.39 -35.74
CA GLY A 77 -17.16 -0.20 -37.19
C GLY A 77 -15.79 -0.52 -37.80
N TYR A 78 -15.80 -1.11 -38.99
CA TYR A 78 -14.59 -1.42 -39.72
C TYR A 78 -13.78 -0.15 -40.02
N GLY A 79 -12.50 -0.16 -39.63
CA GLY A 79 -11.61 1.00 -39.83
C GLY A 79 -11.80 2.17 -38.87
N THR A 80 -12.68 2.06 -37.87
CA THR A 80 -12.87 3.10 -36.87
C THR A 80 -12.50 2.61 -35.47
N ASN A 81 -12.10 3.54 -34.60
CA ASN A 81 -11.91 3.25 -33.18
C ASN A 81 -13.17 3.58 -32.35
N VAL A 82 -14.29 3.86 -33.00
CA VAL A 82 -15.54 4.20 -32.34
C VAL A 82 -16.33 2.92 -32.09
N GLU A 83 -16.64 2.69 -30.81
CA GLU A 83 -17.53 1.61 -30.38
C GLU A 83 -18.91 2.19 -30.07
N SER A 84 -19.95 1.59 -30.61
CA SER A 84 -21.33 1.97 -30.36
C SER A 84 -22.07 0.84 -29.67
N PRO A 85 -22.83 1.11 -28.60
CA PRO A 85 -23.68 0.11 -27.97
C PRO A 85 -24.84 -0.24 -28.91
N ILE A 86 -25.09 -1.55 -29.08
CA ILE A 86 -26.24 -2.04 -29.89
C ILE A 86 -27.38 -2.41 -28.96
N ASP A 87 -27.07 -3.20 -27.92
CA ASP A 87 -28.08 -3.74 -27.02
C ASP A 87 -27.54 -3.82 -25.59
N THR A 88 -28.44 -3.72 -24.60
CA THR A 88 -28.14 -3.85 -23.19
C THR A 88 -28.74 -5.15 -22.66
N ILE A 89 -27.88 -6.13 -22.42
CA ILE A 89 -28.27 -7.47 -21.96
C ILE A 89 -28.66 -7.46 -20.48
N TYR A 90 -27.96 -6.66 -19.70
CA TYR A 90 -28.12 -6.59 -18.25
C TYR A 90 -27.94 -5.15 -17.77
N TYR A 91 -28.84 -4.72 -16.90
CA TYR A 91 -28.80 -3.39 -16.33
C TYR A 91 -29.30 -3.40 -14.89
N VAL A 92 -28.52 -2.85 -14.00
CA VAL A 92 -28.89 -2.59 -12.60
C VAL A 92 -28.42 -1.18 -12.24
N TYR A 93 -29.32 -0.40 -11.70
CA TYR A 93 -29.04 0.98 -11.30
C TYR A 93 -29.34 1.17 -9.81
N ASP A 94 -28.39 1.79 -9.09
CA ASP A 94 -28.48 2.19 -7.68
C ASP A 94 -29.02 1.08 -6.75
N LYS A 95 -28.61 -0.15 -6.99
CA LYS A 95 -28.97 -1.26 -6.11
C LYS A 95 -28.16 -1.20 -4.83
N SER A 96 -28.86 -1.21 -3.68
CA SER A 96 -28.22 -1.35 -2.37
C SER A 96 -27.35 -2.61 -2.33
N SER A 97 -26.15 -2.44 -1.84
CA SER A 97 -25.07 -3.43 -1.80
C SER A 97 -24.36 -3.34 -0.47
N LYS A 98 -23.73 -4.44 -0.03
CA LYS A 98 -22.90 -4.48 1.16
C LYS A 98 -21.51 -4.97 0.82
N VAL A 99 -20.50 -4.35 1.41
CA VAL A 99 -19.11 -4.76 1.33
C VAL A 99 -18.63 -5.07 2.74
N SER A 100 -18.35 -6.34 3.03
CA SER A 100 -17.79 -6.74 4.31
C SER A 100 -16.29 -6.47 4.32
N TYR A 101 -15.87 -5.41 5.02
CA TYR A 101 -14.48 -5.03 5.16
C TYR A 101 -13.82 -5.86 6.29
N PRO A 102 -12.65 -6.46 6.06
CA PRO A 102 -12.05 -7.38 7.02
C PRO A 102 -11.51 -6.67 8.27
N GLN A 103 -11.47 -7.41 9.38
CA GLN A 103 -10.73 -7.00 10.56
C GLN A 103 -9.23 -7.15 10.35
N GLY A 104 -8.45 -6.28 11.04
CA GLY A 104 -6.99 -6.30 11.00
C GLY A 104 -6.37 -6.05 12.37
N ILE A 105 -5.15 -6.54 12.55
CA ILE A 105 -4.33 -6.31 13.74
C ILE A 105 -2.94 -5.87 13.27
N SER A 106 -2.45 -4.78 13.85
CA SER A 106 -1.07 -4.34 13.63
C SER A 106 -0.34 -4.18 14.95
N ALA A 107 0.91 -4.59 14.98
CA ALA A 107 1.80 -4.45 16.14
C ALA A 107 3.17 -3.96 15.67
N GLY A 108 3.71 -2.96 16.36
CA GLY A 108 5.02 -2.41 16.06
C GLY A 108 5.85 -2.18 17.31
N LEU A 109 7.15 -2.37 17.19
CA LEU A 109 8.12 -2.13 18.24
C LEU A 109 9.30 -1.36 17.68
N VAL A 110 9.66 -0.25 18.33
CA VAL A 110 10.81 0.57 17.95
C VAL A 110 11.69 0.81 19.15
N LEU A 111 12.96 0.45 19.03
CA LEU A 111 14.02 0.76 19.99
C LEU A 111 14.93 1.84 19.38
N LYS A 112 15.11 2.94 20.10
CA LYS A 112 15.93 4.08 19.69
C LYS A 112 16.98 4.40 20.76
N LYS A 113 18.19 4.74 20.32
CA LYS A 113 19.25 5.26 21.20
C LYS A 113 19.64 6.66 20.79
N GLY A 114 19.12 7.65 21.50
CA GLY A 114 19.31 9.07 21.18
C GLY A 114 18.95 9.32 19.70
N GLU A 115 19.84 9.99 18.98
CA GLU A 115 19.74 10.21 17.54
C GLU A 115 20.67 9.33 16.71
N ARG A 116 21.36 8.36 17.37
CA ARG A 116 22.39 7.56 16.71
C ARG A 116 21.82 6.41 15.93
N TRP A 117 20.94 5.64 16.51
CA TRP A 117 20.34 4.50 15.84
C TRP A 117 18.91 4.25 16.29
N LEU A 118 18.15 3.69 15.38
CA LEU A 118 16.80 3.22 15.59
C LEU A 118 16.69 1.87 14.90
N VAL A 119 16.07 0.91 15.57
CA VAL A 119 15.68 -0.39 14.99
C VAL A 119 14.19 -0.58 15.28
N GLY A 120 13.47 -1.03 14.30
CA GLY A 120 12.03 -1.28 14.40
C GLY A 120 11.63 -2.59 13.74
N VAL A 121 10.55 -3.16 14.25
CA VAL A 121 9.87 -4.33 13.71
C VAL A 121 8.38 -4.03 13.70
N ASP A 122 7.74 -4.29 12.58
CA ASP A 122 6.29 -4.15 12.40
C ASP A 122 5.71 -5.46 11.88
N PHE A 123 4.54 -5.81 12.39
CA PHE A 123 3.74 -6.94 11.96
C PHE A 123 2.30 -6.49 11.74
N ASN A 124 1.71 -6.87 10.60
CA ASN A 124 0.31 -6.63 10.29
C ASN A 124 -0.33 -7.94 9.84
N TRP A 125 -1.58 -8.11 10.21
CA TRP A 125 -2.40 -9.25 9.80
C TRP A 125 -3.82 -8.77 9.51
N ASP A 126 -4.39 -9.22 8.37
CA ASP A 126 -5.73 -8.87 7.94
C ASP A 126 -6.50 -10.11 7.51
N ASN A 127 -7.74 -10.21 7.96
CA ASN A 127 -8.64 -11.33 7.68
C ASN A 127 -9.35 -11.18 6.33
N TRP A 128 -8.61 -11.07 5.24
CA TRP A 128 -9.19 -10.95 3.88
C TRP A 128 -10.04 -12.13 3.45
N LYS A 129 -9.88 -13.29 4.09
CA LYS A 129 -10.75 -14.44 3.87
C LYS A 129 -12.22 -14.15 4.21
N GLY A 130 -12.47 -13.19 5.10
CA GLY A 130 -13.80 -12.71 5.46
C GLY A 130 -14.36 -11.64 4.53
N PHE A 131 -13.58 -11.14 3.56
CA PHE A 131 -14.03 -10.13 2.62
C PHE A 131 -15.12 -10.66 1.69
N GLN A 132 -16.21 -9.89 1.53
CA GLN A 132 -17.34 -10.25 0.69
C GLN A 132 -17.96 -9.00 0.06
N ILE A 133 -18.44 -9.16 -1.16
CA ILE A 133 -19.30 -8.18 -1.82
C ILE A 133 -20.66 -8.83 -2.04
N ASN A 134 -21.71 -8.35 -1.37
CA ASN A 134 -23.07 -8.94 -1.38
C ASN A 134 -23.10 -10.42 -1.01
N GLY A 135 -22.31 -10.84 -0.05
CA GLY A 135 -22.24 -12.25 0.38
C GLY A 135 -21.47 -13.16 -0.56
N VAL A 136 -20.87 -12.63 -1.63
CA VAL A 136 -19.99 -13.37 -2.52
C VAL A 136 -18.55 -13.18 -2.07
N ASN A 137 -17.86 -14.27 -1.78
CA ASN A 137 -16.45 -14.28 -1.40
C ASN A 137 -15.58 -14.40 -2.67
N ASP A 138 -14.54 -13.57 -2.78
CA ASP A 138 -13.60 -13.56 -3.90
C ASP A 138 -12.47 -14.60 -3.77
N SER A 139 -12.64 -15.61 -2.90
CA SER A 139 -11.62 -16.64 -2.64
C SER A 139 -10.27 -16.10 -2.18
N LEU A 140 -10.29 -14.96 -1.48
CA LEU A 140 -9.10 -14.37 -0.91
C LEU A 140 -8.60 -15.19 0.29
N GLN A 141 -7.31 -15.07 0.59
CA GLN A 141 -6.69 -15.61 1.79
C GLN A 141 -6.36 -14.48 2.78
N ASN A 142 -6.13 -14.84 4.04
CA ASN A 142 -5.62 -13.89 5.01
C ASN A 142 -4.26 -13.39 4.58
N SER A 143 -4.06 -12.08 4.67
CA SER A 143 -2.77 -11.45 4.44
C SER A 143 -2.03 -11.22 5.74
N TRP A 144 -0.71 -11.20 5.67
CA TRP A 144 0.13 -10.71 6.75
C TRP A 144 1.45 -10.20 6.19
N ASN A 145 2.03 -9.23 6.88
CA ASN A 145 3.36 -8.77 6.57
C ASN A 145 4.20 -8.62 7.83
N ILE A 146 5.51 -8.74 7.64
CA ILE A 146 6.50 -8.42 8.64
C ILE A 146 7.55 -7.52 8.00
N ALA A 147 7.90 -6.43 8.68
CA ALA A 147 8.95 -5.52 8.28
C ALA A 147 9.94 -5.32 9.42
N ILE A 148 11.22 -5.40 9.10
CA ILE A 148 12.32 -5.12 10.03
C ILE A 148 13.21 -4.07 9.38
N GLY A 149 13.51 -3.01 10.11
CA GLY A 149 14.37 -1.98 9.58
C GLY A 149 15.12 -1.21 10.65
N GLY A 150 16.15 -0.50 10.22
CA GLY A 150 16.90 0.35 11.11
C GLY A 150 17.63 1.47 10.39
N CYS A 151 18.01 2.46 11.17
CA CYS A 151 18.89 3.52 10.72
C CYS A 151 20.02 3.77 11.71
N TYR A 152 21.15 4.22 11.18
CA TYR A 152 22.34 4.55 11.95
C TYR A 152 22.96 5.85 11.44
N THR A 153 23.17 6.80 12.35
CA THR A 153 23.88 8.06 12.10
C THR A 153 25.09 8.12 13.04
N PRO A 154 26.32 8.00 12.56
CA PRO A 154 27.52 7.91 13.42
C PRO A 154 27.68 9.08 14.38
N LYS A 155 27.52 10.31 13.89
CA LYS A 155 27.60 11.54 14.69
C LYS A 155 26.67 12.60 14.09
N SER A 156 25.71 13.10 14.87
CA SER A 156 24.80 14.18 14.44
C SER A 156 25.40 15.60 14.56
N ASN A 157 26.63 15.75 15.14
CA ASN A 157 27.22 17.05 15.41
C ASN A 157 27.72 17.73 14.15
N VAL A 158 27.43 19.04 14.01
CA VAL A 158 27.81 19.88 12.86
C VAL A 158 29.32 19.95 12.61
N THR A 159 30.14 19.80 13.66
CA THR A 159 31.61 19.79 13.60
C THR A 159 32.24 18.49 13.10
N SER A 160 31.44 17.43 12.94
CA SER A 160 31.90 16.14 12.45
C SER A 160 32.08 16.15 10.93
N GLY A 161 32.98 15.29 10.43
CA GLY A 161 33.14 15.07 8.99
C GLY A 161 31.81 14.67 8.33
N TYR A 162 31.64 15.01 7.04
CA TYR A 162 30.37 14.84 6.33
C TYR A 162 29.81 13.42 6.40
N MET A 163 30.63 12.40 6.17
CA MET A 163 30.21 10.98 6.19
C MET A 163 29.70 10.53 7.57
N ASN A 164 30.15 11.15 8.65
CA ASN A 164 29.66 10.85 10.01
C ASN A 164 28.25 11.40 10.27
N ARG A 165 27.76 12.32 9.44
CA ARG A 165 26.43 12.91 9.52
C ARG A 165 25.42 12.24 8.57
N VAL A 166 25.91 11.41 7.66
CA VAL A 166 25.08 10.61 6.77
C VAL A 166 24.30 9.60 7.61
N THR A 167 23.01 9.50 7.34
CA THR A 167 22.13 8.48 7.93
C THR A 167 22.08 7.26 7.00
N TYR A 168 22.56 6.14 7.48
CA TYR A 168 22.51 4.86 6.79
C TYR A 168 21.25 4.12 7.21
N ARG A 169 20.53 3.54 6.26
CA ARG A 169 19.28 2.80 6.50
C ARG A 169 19.37 1.44 5.83
N ALA A 170 18.83 0.44 6.50
CA ALA A 170 18.65 -0.89 5.92
C ALA A 170 17.35 -1.51 6.45
N GLY A 171 16.70 -2.30 5.64
CA GLY A 171 15.48 -2.97 6.01
C GLY A 171 15.20 -4.19 5.14
N PHE A 172 14.27 -4.98 5.63
CA PHE A 172 13.73 -6.15 4.95
C PHE A 172 12.23 -6.19 5.23
N HIS A 173 11.43 -6.52 4.23
CA HIS A 173 10.03 -6.83 4.44
C HIS A 173 9.63 -8.08 3.66
N TYR A 174 8.68 -8.79 4.25
CA TYR A 174 8.02 -9.94 3.66
C TYR A 174 6.51 -9.75 3.78
N ASP A 175 5.82 -9.86 2.65
CA ASP A 175 4.38 -9.66 2.54
C ASP A 175 3.74 -10.91 1.93
N ARG A 176 2.89 -11.57 2.67
CA ARG A 176 1.97 -12.56 2.14
C ARG A 176 0.68 -11.86 1.76
N THR A 177 0.44 -11.74 0.47
CA THR A 177 -0.73 -11.00 -0.03
C THR A 177 -2.03 -11.77 0.18
N CYS A 178 -3.16 -11.09 0.08
CA CYS A 178 -4.47 -11.73 0.12
C CYS A 178 -4.82 -12.53 -1.13
N PHE A 179 -4.03 -12.42 -2.19
CA PHE A 179 -4.29 -13.13 -3.45
C PHE A 179 -3.84 -14.57 -3.40
N ASN A 180 -4.73 -15.45 -3.82
CA ASN A 180 -4.50 -16.89 -3.92
C ASN A 180 -5.02 -17.40 -5.26
N PHE A 181 -4.13 -17.89 -6.10
CA PHE A 181 -4.46 -18.43 -7.41
C PHE A 181 -4.08 -19.91 -7.45
N TYR A 182 -5.02 -20.79 -7.79
CA TYR A 182 -4.81 -22.25 -7.85
C TYR A 182 -4.19 -22.82 -6.55
N ASN A 183 -4.66 -22.37 -5.38
CA ASN A 183 -4.10 -22.70 -4.08
C ASN A 183 -2.64 -22.28 -3.85
N THR A 184 -2.15 -21.32 -4.63
CA THR A 184 -0.79 -20.78 -4.52
C THR A 184 -0.86 -19.32 -4.07
N SER A 185 -0.19 -18.98 -2.98
CA SER A 185 -0.13 -17.61 -2.48
C SER A 185 0.85 -16.78 -3.30
N ILE A 186 0.52 -15.51 -3.46
CA ILE A 186 1.41 -14.52 -4.08
C ILE A 186 2.12 -13.77 -2.96
N ASP A 187 3.39 -14.10 -2.78
CA ASP A 187 4.22 -13.50 -1.73
C ASP A 187 5.18 -12.47 -2.33
N LYS A 188 5.49 -11.43 -1.57
CA LYS A 188 6.48 -10.41 -1.92
C LYS A 188 7.53 -10.33 -0.82
N TYR A 189 8.79 -10.20 -1.20
CA TYR A 189 9.84 -9.82 -0.25
C TYR A 189 10.84 -8.87 -0.90
N ALA A 190 11.38 -7.97 -0.09
CA ALA A 190 12.40 -7.06 -0.56
C ALA A 190 13.40 -6.66 0.53
N PHE A 191 14.62 -6.36 0.08
CA PHE A 191 15.65 -5.70 0.86
C PHE A 191 15.73 -4.24 0.46
N THR A 192 15.82 -3.36 1.44
CA THR A 192 15.92 -1.92 1.24
C THR A 192 17.21 -1.38 1.84
N PHE A 193 17.85 -0.47 1.11
CA PHE A 193 19.02 0.29 1.56
C PHE A 193 18.81 1.77 1.29
N GLY A 194 19.19 2.62 2.23
CA GLY A 194 18.97 4.05 2.07
C GLY A 194 20.09 4.90 2.66
N LEU A 195 20.27 6.08 2.07
CA LEU A 195 21.19 7.11 2.50
C LEU A 195 20.44 8.41 2.73
N GLY A 196 20.60 9.00 3.91
CA GLY A 196 20.14 10.35 4.21
C GLY A 196 21.32 11.30 4.23
N LEU A 197 21.41 12.15 3.23
CA LEU A 197 22.53 13.08 2.98
C LEU A 197 22.15 14.48 3.50
N PRO A 198 22.68 14.93 4.65
CA PRO A 198 22.36 16.26 5.16
C PRO A 198 23.00 17.34 4.29
N ILE A 199 22.22 18.38 3.92
CA ILE A 199 22.73 19.52 3.19
C ILE A 199 23.47 20.44 4.17
N PRO A 200 24.75 20.83 3.88
CA PRO A 200 25.51 21.69 4.76
C PRO A 200 24.82 23.05 5.00
N ARG A 201 24.84 23.50 6.25
CA ARG A 201 24.23 24.78 6.69
C ARG A 201 22.71 24.87 6.55
N SER A 202 22.04 23.75 6.31
CA SER A 202 20.58 23.63 6.24
C SER A 202 20.11 22.47 7.14
N LEU A 203 18.85 22.50 7.51
CA LEU A 203 18.18 21.36 8.15
C LEU A 203 17.57 20.39 7.11
N THR A 204 17.73 20.71 5.83
CA THR A 204 17.27 19.92 4.70
C THR A 204 18.16 18.71 4.48
N SER A 205 17.59 17.60 4.07
CA SER A 205 18.32 16.39 3.68
C SER A 205 17.82 15.82 2.36
N LEU A 206 18.76 15.31 1.55
CA LEU A 206 18.49 14.50 0.37
C LEU A 206 18.47 13.04 0.81
N ASN A 207 17.42 12.30 0.46
CA ASN A 207 17.27 10.89 0.76
C ASN A 207 17.30 10.09 -0.54
N ILE A 208 18.11 9.06 -0.58
CA ILE A 208 18.22 8.11 -1.70
C ILE A 208 17.97 6.72 -1.13
N ALA A 209 17.07 5.97 -1.72
CA ALA A 209 16.79 4.60 -1.30
C ALA A 209 16.76 3.66 -2.51
N PHE A 210 17.20 2.45 -2.29
CA PHE A 210 17.22 1.33 -3.22
C PHE A 210 16.41 0.20 -2.62
N GLU A 211 15.55 -0.42 -3.43
CA GLU A 211 14.79 -1.60 -3.05
C GLU A 211 15.00 -2.69 -4.09
N LEU A 212 15.36 -3.88 -3.63
CA LEU A 212 15.58 -5.08 -4.43
C LEU A 212 14.63 -6.15 -3.92
N GLY A 213 13.79 -6.70 -4.77
CA GLY A 213 12.82 -7.66 -4.31
C GLY A 213 12.28 -8.58 -5.40
N GLN A 214 11.41 -9.46 -4.95
CA GLN A 214 10.68 -10.40 -5.78
C GLN A 214 9.20 -10.41 -5.37
N LEU A 215 8.33 -10.59 -6.35
CA LEU A 215 6.89 -10.73 -6.22
C LEU A 215 6.43 -11.95 -7.00
N GLY A 216 5.62 -12.79 -6.36
CA GLY A 216 5.01 -13.95 -6.99
C GLY A 216 5.90 -15.19 -7.06
N THR A 217 5.42 -16.21 -7.74
CA THR A 217 6.06 -17.53 -7.91
C THR A 217 5.86 -18.03 -9.32
N ILE A 218 6.69 -18.99 -9.75
CA ILE A 218 6.56 -19.70 -11.03
C ILE A 218 5.69 -20.95 -10.92
N ASP A 219 5.26 -21.33 -9.73
CA ASP A 219 4.41 -22.50 -9.52
C ASP A 219 3.06 -22.30 -10.19
N ASN A 220 2.46 -23.37 -10.68
CA ASN A 220 1.15 -23.37 -11.34
C ASN A 220 1.05 -22.40 -12.54
N ASN A 221 2.14 -22.20 -13.30
CA ASN A 221 2.24 -21.28 -14.43
C ASN A 221 1.97 -19.80 -14.05
N LEU A 222 2.21 -19.43 -12.81
CA LEU A 222 2.15 -18.05 -12.37
C LEU A 222 3.41 -17.29 -12.75
N VAL A 223 3.36 -15.97 -12.64
CA VAL A 223 4.48 -15.09 -12.99
C VAL A 223 5.24 -14.69 -11.72
N LYS A 224 6.56 -14.81 -11.78
CA LYS A 224 7.48 -14.30 -10.78
C LYS A 224 8.22 -13.09 -11.34
N GLU A 225 8.11 -11.98 -10.66
CA GLU A 225 8.78 -10.73 -11.03
C GLU A 225 9.92 -10.42 -10.06
N SER A 226 11.07 -10.02 -10.59
CA SER A 226 12.15 -9.42 -9.82
C SER A 226 12.18 -7.93 -10.12
N PHE A 227 12.23 -7.08 -9.11
CA PHE A 227 12.18 -5.64 -9.29
C PHE A 227 13.34 -4.94 -8.59
N PHE A 228 13.72 -3.80 -9.15
CA PHE A 228 14.66 -2.86 -8.58
C PHE A 228 14.07 -1.46 -8.63
N ASN A 229 13.87 -0.85 -7.46
CA ASN A 229 13.32 0.48 -7.33
C ASN A 229 14.37 1.45 -6.78
N ILE A 230 14.40 2.66 -7.34
CA ILE A 230 15.20 3.77 -6.82
C ILE A 230 14.22 4.87 -6.43
N SER A 231 14.33 5.35 -5.19
CA SER A 231 13.54 6.45 -4.67
C SER A 231 14.45 7.60 -4.27
N ILE A 232 14.15 8.81 -4.74
CA ILE A 232 14.87 10.03 -4.38
C ILE A 232 13.86 10.99 -3.76
N GLY A 233 14.16 11.50 -2.58
CA GLY A 233 13.32 12.43 -1.85
C GLY A 233 14.11 13.53 -1.16
N ILE A 234 13.48 14.67 -1.00
CA ILE A 234 14.05 15.82 -0.28
C ILE A 234 13.17 16.10 0.93
N SER A 235 13.79 16.09 2.13
CA SER A 235 13.15 16.50 3.36
C SER A 235 13.53 17.94 3.65
N ILE A 236 12.62 18.88 3.40
CA ILE A 236 12.82 20.30 3.64
C ILE A 236 12.31 20.62 5.04
N TYR A 237 13.19 21.20 5.86
CA TYR A 237 12.83 21.68 7.19
C TYR A 237 13.34 23.11 7.35
N ASP A 238 12.45 24.04 7.71
CA ASP A 238 12.80 25.42 8.03
C ASP A 238 12.18 25.83 9.36
N ARG A 239 12.87 26.75 10.05
CA ARG A 239 12.39 27.34 11.32
C ARG A 239 11.71 28.66 11.00
N TRP A 240 10.40 28.65 11.10
CA TRP A 240 9.59 29.85 10.97
C TRP A 240 9.52 30.57 12.32
N PHE A 241 9.41 31.91 12.28
CA PHE A 241 9.28 32.78 13.48
C PHE A 241 10.49 32.82 14.42
N VAL A 242 11.69 32.65 13.90
CA VAL A 242 12.89 32.92 14.72
C VAL A 242 13.08 34.42 14.89
N LYS A 243 12.92 34.93 16.12
CA LYS A 243 13.18 36.31 16.49
C LYS A 243 14.68 36.63 16.24
N ARG A 244 15.01 37.54 15.30
CA ARG A 244 16.38 37.99 15.12
C ARG A 244 16.78 38.83 16.33
N LYS A 245 17.81 38.41 17.06
CA LYS A 245 18.43 39.23 18.09
C LYS A 245 19.38 40.17 17.39
N TYR A 246 19.07 41.46 17.40
CA TYR A 246 20.04 42.47 17.04
C TYR A 246 21.05 42.57 18.19
N LYS A 247 22.35 42.54 17.88
CA LYS A 247 23.43 42.89 18.80
C LYS A 247 23.64 44.38 18.75
#